data_804320d510b99fb672b4c3c70024145a
#
_entry.id   804320d510b99fb672b4c3c70024145a
#
_cell.length_a   1.000
_cell.length_b   1.000
_cell.length_c   1.000
_cell.angle_alpha   90.00
_cell.angle_beta   90.00
_cell.angle_gamma   90.00
#
_symmetry.space_group_name_H-M   'P 1'
#
loop_
_entity.id
_entity.type
_entity.pdbx_description
1 polymer ?
#
loop_
_entity_poly.entity_id
_entity_poly.type
_entity_poly.pdbx_seq_one_letter_code
_entity_poly.pdbx_strand_id
1 'polypeptide(L)'
;MVFKTPNPDPIKQNMLTGKISDDQPRIFKLCHYCQAIEKDRQLDFAVEVSSKIWSGMKNWNSDDSISESSSKLGLNHNDIEKKRTEAEQSLIDEIKLNQKEQLEAGHHGVPLTVYKDKFFFGQDRFNDLLRALKKDGLEL
;
A
#
# COMPACT_ATOMS: atom_id res chain seq x y z
N MET A 1 -16.53 9.18 -5.78
CA MET A 1 -16.19 7.80 -6.19
C MET A 1 -17.23 6.85 -5.59
N VAL A 2 -17.81 5.95 -6.39
CA VAL A 2 -18.69 4.89 -5.87
C VAL A 2 -17.85 3.66 -5.67
N PHE A 3 -17.75 3.18 -4.43
CA PHE A 3 -17.02 1.95 -4.11
C PHE A 3 -17.76 0.74 -4.64
N LYS A 4 -17.03 -0.16 -5.28
CA LYS A 4 -17.52 -1.46 -5.77
C LYS A 4 -16.67 -2.58 -5.22
N THR A 5 -17.24 -3.77 -5.12
CA THR A 5 -16.50 -4.95 -4.73
C THR A 5 -15.35 -5.21 -5.72
N PRO A 6 -14.12 -5.35 -5.24
CA PRO A 6 -12.97 -5.65 -6.10
C PRO A 6 -13.11 -6.98 -6.83
N ASN A 7 -12.61 -7.05 -8.07
CA ASN A 7 -12.56 -8.28 -8.84
C ASN A 7 -11.26 -8.36 -9.67
N PRO A 8 -10.29 -9.20 -9.30
CA PRO A 8 -10.30 -10.12 -8.16
C PRO A 8 -10.25 -9.41 -6.79
N ASP A 9 -10.63 -10.11 -5.73
CA ASP A 9 -10.43 -9.64 -4.36
C ASP A 9 -8.92 -9.42 -4.12
N PRO A 10 -8.48 -8.26 -3.62
CA PRO A 10 -7.07 -8.02 -3.31
C PRO A 10 -6.53 -9.00 -2.26
N ILE A 11 -7.38 -9.44 -1.34
CA ILE A 11 -7.01 -10.37 -0.27
C ILE A 11 -7.39 -11.80 -0.67
N LYS A 12 -6.42 -12.70 -0.63
CA LYS A 12 -6.67 -14.13 -0.81
C LYS A 12 -7.16 -14.73 0.51
N GLN A 13 -8.40 -15.16 0.52
CA GLN A 13 -9.05 -15.75 1.69
C GLN A 13 -9.92 -16.94 1.30
N ASN A 14 -10.18 -17.81 2.26
CA ASN A 14 -11.16 -18.88 2.10
C ASN A 14 -12.56 -18.29 2.25
N MET A 15 -13.34 -18.30 1.18
CA MET A 15 -14.67 -17.68 1.13
C MET A 15 -15.70 -18.35 2.06
N LEU A 16 -15.47 -19.62 2.49
CA LEU A 16 -16.39 -20.33 3.38
C LEU A 16 -16.07 -20.08 4.85
N THR A 17 -14.77 -19.99 5.19
CA THR A 17 -14.33 -19.88 6.59
C THR A 17 -13.88 -18.46 6.96
N GLY A 18 -13.72 -17.57 5.99
CA GLY A 18 -13.14 -16.24 6.20
C GLY A 18 -11.66 -16.24 6.56
N LYS A 19 -11.01 -17.43 6.57
CA LYS A 19 -9.59 -17.52 6.92
C LYS A 19 -8.73 -16.87 5.84
N ILE A 20 -7.95 -15.87 6.23
CA ILE A 20 -6.98 -15.20 5.37
C ILE A 20 -5.80 -16.15 5.11
N SER A 21 -5.35 -16.23 3.86
CA SER A 21 -4.16 -17.02 3.47
C SER A 21 -2.88 -16.30 3.91
N ASP A 22 -1.89 -17.06 4.35
CA ASP A 22 -0.56 -16.52 4.64
C ASP A 22 0.15 -16.01 3.36
N ASP A 23 -0.20 -16.59 2.21
CA ASP A 23 0.26 -16.16 0.89
C ASP A 23 -0.72 -15.15 0.29
N GLN A 24 -0.25 -13.92 0.04
CA GLN A 24 -1.00 -12.77 -0.49
C GLN A 24 -0.38 -12.25 -1.80
N PRO A 25 -0.37 -13.04 -2.90
CA PRO A 25 0.43 -12.73 -4.09
C PRO A 25 0.02 -11.42 -4.76
N ARG A 26 -1.28 -11.05 -4.72
CA ARG A 26 -1.77 -9.83 -5.38
C ARG A 26 -1.28 -8.57 -4.68
N ILE A 27 -1.43 -8.53 -3.35
CA ILE A 27 -0.97 -7.39 -2.54
C ILE A 27 0.55 -7.33 -2.53
N PHE A 28 1.23 -8.47 -2.38
CA PHE A 28 2.68 -8.52 -2.41
C PHE A 28 3.24 -7.99 -3.73
N LYS A 29 2.63 -8.37 -4.87
CA LYS A 29 2.98 -7.84 -6.18
C LYS A 29 2.91 -6.31 -6.20
N LEU A 30 1.80 -5.72 -5.71
CA LEU A 30 1.65 -4.27 -5.67
C LEU A 30 2.66 -3.58 -4.74
N CYS A 31 2.91 -4.14 -3.56
CA CYS A 31 3.95 -3.64 -2.65
C CYS A 31 5.32 -3.65 -3.33
N HIS A 32 5.63 -4.72 -4.05
CA HIS A 32 6.89 -4.85 -4.77
C HIS A 32 7.05 -3.81 -5.88
N TYR A 33 5.99 -3.52 -6.66
CA TYR A 33 5.98 -2.41 -7.61
C TYR A 33 6.14 -1.06 -6.91
N CYS A 34 5.39 -0.83 -5.84
CA CYS A 34 5.43 0.41 -5.09
C CYS A 34 6.84 0.69 -4.54
N GLN A 35 7.53 -0.31 -4.00
CA GLN A 35 8.90 -0.16 -3.50
C GLN A 35 9.92 0.09 -4.61
N ALA A 36 9.66 -0.34 -5.84
CA ALA A 36 10.52 -0.05 -6.98
C ALA A 36 10.39 1.39 -7.50
N ILE A 37 9.35 2.12 -7.08
CA ILE A 37 9.08 3.52 -7.43
C ILE A 37 9.82 4.45 -6.45
N GLU A 38 10.20 5.65 -6.89
CA GLU A 38 10.81 6.67 -6.03
C GLU A 38 9.86 7.05 -4.87
N LYS A 39 10.42 7.24 -3.66
CA LYS A 39 9.66 7.38 -2.41
C LYS A 39 8.59 8.48 -2.45
N ASP A 40 8.91 9.61 -3.08
CA ASP A 40 7.99 10.75 -3.23
C ASP A 40 6.81 10.48 -4.18
N ARG A 41 6.89 9.42 -5.00
CA ARG A 41 5.87 9.01 -5.97
C ARG A 41 5.09 7.74 -5.56
N GLN A 42 5.52 7.08 -4.48
CA GLN A 42 4.88 5.83 -4.02
C GLN A 42 3.43 6.04 -3.62
N LEU A 43 3.11 7.15 -2.95
CA LEU A 43 1.74 7.45 -2.53
C LEU A 43 0.82 7.68 -3.73
N ASP A 44 1.27 8.41 -4.75
CA ASP A 44 0.50 8.64 -5.97
C ASP A 44 0.14 7.31 -6.64
N PHE A 45 1.12 6.40 -6.74
CA PHE A 45 0.91 5.07 -7.30
C PHE A 45 -0.07 4.24 -6.46
N ALA A 46 0.09 4.24 -5.15
CA ALA A 46 -0.80 3.52 -4.23
C ALA A 46 -2.26 4.03 -4.36
N VAL A 47 -2.46 5.34 -4.46
CA VAL A 47 -3.79 5.97 -4.65
C VAL A 47 -4.39 5.58 -6.00
N GLU A 48 -3.61 5.63 -7.08
CA GLU A 48 -4.08 5.28 -8.43
C GLU A 48 -4.52 3.81 -8.50
N VAL A 49 -3.70 2.89 -8.00
CA VAL A 49 -4.03 1.45 -7.99
C VAL A 49 -5.21 1.16 -7.06
N SER A 50 -5.27 1.77 -5.88
CA SER A 50 -6.41 1.63 -4.97
C SER A 50 -7.70 2.11 -5.62
N SER A 51 -7.65 3.19 -6.38
CA SER A 51 -8.81 3.67 -7.15
C SER A 51 -9.31 2.64 -8.16
N LYS A 52 -8.42 1.94 -8.86
CA LYS A 52 -8.79 0.85 -9.77
C LYS A 52 -9.41 -0.33 -9.02
N ILE A 53 -8.82 -0.76 -7.91
CA ILE A 53 -9.33 -1.84 -7.07
C ILE A 53 -10.77 -1.56 -6.65
N TRP A 54 -11.01 -0.41 -6.04
CA TRP A 54 -12.30 -0.05 -5.43
C TRP A 54 -13.32 0.55 -6.39
N SER A 55 -12.95 0.78 -7.67
CA SER A 55 -13.90 1.10 -8.73
C SER A 55 -14.60 -0.12 -9.31
N GLY A 56 -14.16 -1.32 -8.95
CA GLY A 56 -14.62 -2.59 -9.51
C GLY A 56 -14.01 -2.88 -10.88
N MET A 57 -12.84 -2.30 -11.20
CA MET A 57 -12.12 -2.65 -12.43
C MET A 57 -11.72 -4.13 -12.39
N LYS A 58 -12.05 -4.85 -13.45
CA LYS A 58 -11.61 -6.25 -13.60
C LYS A 58 -10.12 -6.29 -13.92
N ASN A 59 -9.46 -7.31 -13.41
CA ASN A 59 -8.02 -7.55 -13.66
C ASN A 59 -7.12 -6.34 -13.32
N TRP A 60 -7.49 -5.58 -12.29
CA TRP A 60 -6.73 -4.41 -11.81
C TRP A 60 -5.26 -4.73 -11.49
N ASN A 61 -4.94 -6.02 -11.24
CA ASN A 61 -3.62 -6.55 -10.90
C ASN A 61 -2.85 -7.12 -12.10
N SER A 62 -3.37 -6.99 -13.33
CA SER A 62 -2.64 -7.39 -14.55
C SER A 62 -1.47 -6.46 -14.81
N ASP A 63 -0.46 -6.96 -15.56
CA ASP A 63 0.70 -6.16 -15.93
C ASP A 63 0.29 -4.95 -16.77
N ASP A 64 -0.68 -5.12 -17.68
CA ASP A 64 -1.24 -4.03 -18.49
C ASP A 64 -1.87 -2.94 -17.61
N SER A 65 -2.67 -3.33 -16.61
CA SER A 65 -3.30 -2.38 -15.69
C SER A 65 -2.29 -1.62 -14.83
N ILE A 66 -1.22 -2.29 -14.40
CA ILE A 66 -0.14 -1.67 -13.63
C ILE A 66 0.68 -0.73 -14.52
N SER A 67 0.98 -1.15 -15.75
CA SER A 67 1.67 -0.33 -16.74
C SER A 67 0.89 0.94 -17.09
N GLU A 68 -0.43 0.82 -17.28
CA GLU A 68 -1.32 1.96 -17.48
C GLU A 68 -1.29 2.93 -16.29
N SER A 69 -1.34 2.42 -15.05
CA SER A 69 -1.25 3.25 -13.85
C SER A 69 0.08 4.00 -13.77
N SER A 70 1.18 3.31 -14.07
CA SER A 70 2.51 3.92 -14.15
C SER A 70 2.55 5.05 -15.19
N SER A 71 2.06 4.77 -16.40
CA SER A 71 2.04 5.73 -17.51
C SER A 71 1.19 6.96 -17.20
N LYS A 72 0.03 6.78 -16.58
CA LYS A 72 -0.86 7.87 -16.15
C LYS A 72 -0.19 8.82 -15.17
N LEU A 73 0.72 8.31 -14.37
CA LEU A 73 1.52 9.08 -13.42
C LEU A 73 2.82 9.63 -14.01
N GLY A 74 3.06 9.43 -15.30
CA GLY A 74 4.31 9.83 -15.95
C GLY A 74 5.52 9.00 -15.52
N LEU A 75 5.30 7.81 -14.96
CA LEU A 75 6.35 6.88 -14.56
C LEU A 75 6.69 5.94 -15.74
N ASN A 76 7.96 5.66 -15.92
CA ASN A 76 8.41 4.68 -16.92
C ASN A 76 8.26 3.26 -16.36
N HIS A 77 7.29 2.52 -16.86
CA HIS A 77 7.02 1.15 -16.42
C HIS A 77 8.21 0.21 -16.63
N ASN A 78 8.96 0.36 -17.73
CA ASN A 78 10.12 -0.49 -18.02
C ASN A 78 11.25 -0.26 -16.99
N ASP A 79 11.45 0.99 -16.55
CA ASP A 79 12.45 1.31 -15.52
C ASP A 79 12.05 0.72 -14.16
N ILE A 80 10.75 0.75 -13.85
CA ILE A 80 10.21 0.12 -12.62
C ILE A 80 10.42 -1.39 -12.69
N GLU A 81 10.09 -2.05 -13.80
CA GLU A 81 10.31 -3.49 -13.98
C GLU A 81 11.78 -3.87 -13.89
N LYS A 82 12.65 -3.08 -14.51
CA LYS A 82 14.09 -3.28 -14.42
C LYS A 82 14.57 -3.21 -12.98
N LYS A 83 14.22 -2.13 -12.25
CA LYS A 83 14.58 -1.96 -10.84
C LYS A 83 14.00 -3.08 -9.97
N ARG A 84 12.75 -3.49 -10.22
CA ARG A 84 12.08 -4.59 -9.53
C ARG A 84 12.82 -5.92 -9.70
N THR A 85 13.35 -6.18 -10.89
CA THR A 85 14.10 -7.40 -11.19
C THR A 85 15.53 -7.35 -10.64
N GLU A 86 16.22 -6.23 -10.81
CA GLU A 86 17.63 -6.06 -10.37
C GLU A 86 17.77 -5.98 -8.85
N ALA A 87 16.76 -5.45 -8.17
CA ALA A 87 16.76 -5.24 -6.72
C ALA A 87 15.76 -6.14 -5.97
N GLU A 88 15.29 -7.22 -6.58
CA GLU A 88 14.19 -8.05 -6.07
C GLU A 88 14.34 -8.39 -4.59
N GLN A 89 15.47 -8.94 -4.20
CA GLN A 89 15.68 -9.37 -2.82
C GLN A 89 15.66 -8.19 -1.84
N SER A 90 16.28 -7.07 -2.18
CA SER A 90 16.30 -5.89 -1.29
C SER A 90 14.93 -5.25 -1.15
N LEU A 91 14.11 -5.24 -2.21
CA LEU A 91 12.73 -4.75 -2.16
C LEU A 91 11.83 -5.65 -1.29
N ILE A 92 12.04 -6.98 -1.39
CA ILE A 92 11.35 -7.95 -0.53
C ILE A 92 11.74 -7.75 0.94
N ASP A 93 13.01 -7.55 1.22
CA ASP A 93 13.50 -7.36 2.59
C ASP A 93 12.97 -6.04 3.18
N GLU A 94 12.87 -4.98 2.39
CA GLU A 94 12.25 -3.71 2.81
C GLU A 94 10.75 -3.88 3.12
N ILE A 95 10.00 -4.64 2.31
CA ILE A 95 8.58 -4.95 2.59
C ILE A 95 8.46 -5.70 3.93
N LYS A 96 9.30 -6.71 4.16
CA LYS A 96 9.29 -7.48 5.41
C LYS A 96 9.67 -6.62 6.61
N LEU A 97 10.65 -5.74 6.46
CA LEU A 97 11.05 -4.80 7.50
C LEU A 97 9.89 -3.87 7.86
N ASN A 98 9.22 -3.26 6.88
CA ASN A 98 8.06 -2.40 7.10
C ASN A 98 6.92 -3.14 7.82
N GLN A 99 6.66 -4.40 7.47
CA GLN A 99 5.66 -5.24 8.14
C GLN A 99 6.04 -5.53 9.60
N LYS A 100 7.31 -5.80 9.86
CA LYS A 100 7.82 -6.02 11.21
C LYS A 100 7.70 -4.75 12.06
N GLU A 101 8.15 -3.61 11.54
CA GLU A 101 8.06 -2.32 12.23
C GLU A 101 6.59 -1.92 12.52
N GLN A 102 5.67 -2.23 11.60
CA GLN A 102 4.24 -2.03 11.80
C GLN A 102 3.71 -2.83 12.99
N LEU A 103 4.08 -4.11 13.10
CA LEU A 103 3.71 -4.96 14.24
C LEU A 103 4.32 -4.47 15.55
N GLU A 104 5.61 -4.10 15.55
CA GLU A 104 6.32 -3.56 16.71
C GLU A 104 5.72 -2.23 17.18
N ALA A 105 5.17 -1.43 16.27
CA ALA A 105 4.41 -0.22 16.58
C ALA A 105 3.06 -0.48 17.27
N GLY A 106 2.63 -1.73 17.36
CA GLY A 106 1.48 -2.17 18.16
C GLY A 106 0.20 -2.45 17.39
N HIS A 107 0.20 -2.35 16.04
CA HIS A 107 -0.99 -2.66 15.24
C HIS A 107 -0.64 -3.14 13.83
N HIS A 108 -1.37 -4.12 13.33
CA HIS A 108 -1.18 -4.70 11.99
C HIS A 108 -2.08 -4.10 10.90
N GLY A 109 -3.00 -3.23 11.25
CA GLY A 109 -3.93 -2.60 10.31
C GLY A 109 -3.41 -1.31 9.70
N VAL A 110 -4.04 -0.86 8.64
CA VAL A 110 -3.71 0.38 7.91
C VAL A 110 -4.95 1.27 7.77
N PRO A 111 -4.79 2.58 7.69
CA PRO A 111 -3.55 3.33 7.86
C PRO A 111 -3.06 3.31 9.31
N LEU A 112 -1.75 3.17 9.50
CA LEU A 112 -1.10 3.27 10.80
C LEU A 112 -0.11 4.44 10.77
N THR A 113 -0.28 5.40 11.66
CA THR A 113 0.67 6.49 11.86
C THR A 113 1.33 6.33 13.21
N VAL A 114 2.65 6.41 13.24
CA VAL A 114 3.43 6.40 14.48
C VAL A 114 4.00 7.79 14.69
N TYR A 115 3.82 8.34 15.90
CA TYR A 115 4.42 9.59 16.29
C TYR A 115 4.96 9.48 17.72
N LYS A 116 6.27 9.56 17.88
CA LYS A 116 6.99 9.28 19.13
C LYS A 116 6.65 7.87 19.64
N ASP A 117 6.14 7.75 20.87
CA ASP A 117 5.73 6.52 21.54
C ASP A 117 4.26 6.14 21.30
N LYS A 118 3.55 6.84 20.41
CA LYS A 118 2.12 6.66 20.17
C LYS A 118 1.87 6.19 18.77
N PHE A 119 0.87 5.31 18.62
CA PHE A 119 0.32 4.98 17.33
C PHE A 119 -1.15 5.40 17.20
N PHE A 120 -1.54 5.70 15.97
CA PHE A 120 -2.89 6.12 15.59
C PHE A 120 -3.33 5.22 14.43
N PHE A 121 -4.22 4.29 14.73
CA PHE A 121 -4.76 3.36 13.74
C PHE A 121 -6.12 3.85 13.25
N GLY A 122 -6.26 3.92 11.93
CA GLY A 122 -7.49 4.32 11.27
C GLY A 122 -7.56 5.81 10.93
N GLN A 123 -8.31 6.12 9.90
CA GLN A 123 -8.51 7.50 9.41
C GLN A 123 -9.27 8.38 10.41
N ASP A 124 -10.06 7.79 11.28
CA ASP A 124 -10.81 8.46 12.33
C ASP A 124 -9.91 9.00 13.46
N ARG A 125 -8.67 8.52 13.56
CA ARG A 125 -7.69 8.98 14.55
C ARG A 125 -6.81 10.15 14.06
N PHE A 126 -7.06 10.65 12.86
CA PHE A 126 -6.28 11.76 12.31
C PHE A 126 -6.33 13.03 13.16
N ASN A 127 -7.49 13.35 13.73
CA ASN A 127 -7.64 14.49 14.64
C ASN A 127 -6.86 14.32 15.95
N ASP A 128 -6.70 13.09 16.43
CA ASP A 128 -5.90 12.79 17.62
C ASP A 128 -4.41 12.97 17.33
N LEU A 129 -3.96 12.53 16.14
CA LEU A 129 -2.61 12.80 15.65
C LEU A 129 -2.34 14.31 15.55
N LEU A 130 -3.24 15.08 14.95
CA LEU A 130 -3.09 16.54 14.84
C LEU A 130 -3.01 17.21 16.20
N ARG A 131 -3.81 16.77 17.19
CA ARG A 131 -3.73 17.28 18.55
C ARG A 131 -2.38 16.99 19.20
N ALA A 132 -1.83 15.78 18.98
CA ALA A 132 -0.52 15.41 19.48
C ALA A 132 0.59 16.26 18.87
N LEU A 133 0.56 16.47 17.56
CA LEU A 133 1.51 17.31 16.82
C LEU A 133 1.46 18.77 17.27
N LYS A 134 0.26 19.35 17.41
CA LYS A 134 0.08 20.74 17.89
C LYS A 134 0.58 20.94 19.32
N LYS A 135 0.35 19.95 20.18
CA LYS A 135 0.87 19.98 21.55
C LYS A 135 2.40 20.06 21.58
N ASP A 136 3.06 19.51 20.59
CA ASP A 136 4.51 19.50 20.43
C ASP A 136 5.03 20.64 19.54
N GLY A 137 4.20 21.63 19.22
CA GLY A 137 4.60 22.87 18.54
C GLY A 137 4.43 22.89 17.03
N LEU A 138 3.68 21.93 16.45
CA LEU A 138 3.32 22.03 15.02
C LEU A 138 2.40 23.23 14.80
N GLU A 139 2.85 24.18 14.01
CA GLU A 139 2.05 25.27 13.46
C GLU A 139 1.51 24.85 12.10
N LEU A 140 0.21 25.10 11.84
CA LEU A 140 -0.49 24.78 10.59
C LEU A 140 -0.86 26.06 9.89
#